data_12c5f8d6e25f6bdef600ff3e22ba35ce
#
_entry.id   12c5f8d6e25f6bdef600ff3e22ba35ce
#
_cell.length_a   1.000
_cell.length_b   1.000
_cell.length_c   1.000
_cell.angle_alpha   90.00
_cell.angle_beta   90.00
_cell.angle_gamma   90.00
#
_symmetry.space_group_name_H-M   'P 1'
#
loop_
_entity.id
_entity.type
_entity.pdbx_description
1 polymer ?
#
loop_
_entity_poly.entity_id
_entity_poly.type
_entity_poly.pdbx_seq_one_letter_code
_entity_poly.pdbx_strand_id
1 'polypeptide(L)' 'MLLKSLVKPKERLTTVREDATLEEALKILEDSGFRCVPILDETGQLFRGNIYKMHIYRHKSRGGDMSLPVTTLLK' A
#
# COMPACT_ATOMS: atom_id res chain seq x y z
N MET A 1 17.95 18.11 22.13
CA MET A 1 17.80 18.14 21.57
C MET A 1 17.33 17.58 20.54
N LEU A 2 17.28 17.60 19.84
CA LEU A 2 16.98 17.16 18.74
C LEU A 2 16.89 15.78 18.62
N LEU A 3 17.22 15.19 19.26
CA LEU A 3 17.29 13.93 19.20
C LEU A 3 15.99 13.40 19.05
N LYS A 4 15.11 13.92 19.58
CA LYS A 4 13.91 13.46 19.60
C LYS A 4 13.50 13.33 18.25
N SER A 5 13.90 14.02 17.43
CA SER A 5 13.41 13.97 16.15
C SER A 5 13.82 12.72 15.52
N LEU A 6 14.70 12.10 16.11
CA LEU A 6 15.17 10.98 15.44
C LEU A 6 14.34 9.90 15.68
N VAL A 7 13.69 9.92 16.65
CA VAL A 7 12.93 8.93 17.02
C VAL A 7 11.92 8.69 16.08
N LYS A 8 11.76 9.19 15.12
CA LYS A 8 10.79 9.02 14.32
C LYS A 8 10.29 7.76 14.30
N PRO A 9 9.28 7.55 14.03
CA PRO A 9 8.52 6.45 14.01
C PRO A 9 8.92 5.48 13.09
N LYS A 10 9.89 5.26 13.10
CA LYS A 10 10.35 4.40 12.34
C LYS A 10 9.52 3.25 12.36
N GLU A 11 8.89 3.09 13.28
CA GLU A 11 8.24 1.96 13.39
C GLU A 11 7.07 2.02 12.55
N ARG A 12 6.84 3.02 11.94
CA ARG A 12 5.76 3.14 11.24
C ARG A 12 5.84 2.18 10.13
N LEU A 13 5.27 1.07 10.05
CA LEU A 13 5.22 0.18 8.97
C LEU A 13 4.31 0.72 7.88
N THR A 14 4.73 0.58 6.64
CA THR A 14 3.92 1.06 5.52
C THR A 14 2.95 -0.04 5.17
N THR A 15 1.68 0.18 5.34
CA THR A 15 0.64 -0.79 5.03
C THR A 15 -0.49 -0.13 4.29
N VAL A 16 -1.37 -0.93 3.69
CA VAL A 16 -2.53 -0.41 2.97
C VAL A 16 -3.74 -1.17 3.47
N ARG A 17 -4.84 -0.49 3.66
CA ARG A 17 -6.05 -1.13 4.13
C ARG A 17 -6.80 -1.72 2.95
N GLU A 18 -7.57 -2.77 3.17
CA GLU A 18 -8.25 -3.46 2.10
C GLU A 18 -9.28 -2.60 1.40
N ASP A 19 -9.76 -1.55 2.05
CA ASP A 19 -10.75 -0.67 1.44
C ASP A 19 -10.11 0.46 0.63
N ALA A 20 -8.79 0.51 0.56
CA ALA A 20 -8.11 1.55 -0.22
C ALA A 20 -8.24 1.22 -1.70
N THR A 21 -8.10 2.23 -2.54
CA THR A 21 -8.18 2.03 -3.98
C THR A 21 -6.80 1.68 -4.52
N LEU A 22 -6.77 1.17 -5.75
CA LEU A 22 -5.49 0.85 -6.39
C LEU A 22 -4.65 2.12 -6.55
N GLU A 23 -5.29 3.26 -6.81
CA GLU A 23 -4.57 4.49 -6.96
C GLU A 23 -3.89 4.88 -5.66
N GLU A 24 -4.58 4.74 -4.54
CA GLU A 24 -4.00 5.06 -3.24
C GLU A 24 -2.85 4.11 -2.91
N ALA A 25 -3.02 2.83 -3.21
CA ALA A 25 -1.97 1.87 -2.94
C ALA A 25 -0.74 2.17 -3.80
N LEU A 26 -0.94 2.55 -5.05
CA LEU A 26 0.18 2.87 -5.92
C LEU A 26 0.93 4.08 -5.39
N LYS A 27 0.20 5.08 -4.91
CA LYS A 27 0.81 6.27 -4.39
C LYS A 27 1.67 5.93 -3.17
N ILE A 28 1.17 5.07 -2.30
CA ILE A 28 1.90 4.66 -1.11
C ILE A 28 3.15 3.90 -1.53
N LEU A 29 3.03 3.01 -2.52
CA LEU A 29 4.17 2.25 -2.96
C LEU A 29 5.23 3.15 -3.59
N GLU A 30 4.82 4.16 -4.36
CA GLU A 30 5.76 5.05 -4.98
C GLU A 30 6.44 5.94 -3.95
N ASP A 31 5.70 6.41 -2.97
CA ASP A 31 6.26 7.27 -1.95
C ASP A 31 7.24 6.50 -1.06
N SER A 32 6.96 5.25 -0.76
CA SER A 32 7.80 4.48 0.13
C SER A 32 8.96 3.82 -0.59
N GLY A 33 8.84 3.63 -1.91
CA GLY A 33 9.89 2.96 -2.65
C GLY A 33 9.85 1.45 -2.54
N PHE A 34 8.83 0.88 -1.90
CA PHE A 34 8.74 -0.56 -1.76
C PHE A 34 8.16 -1.19 -3.02
N ARG A 35 8.42 -2.46 -3.22
CA ARG A 35 7.87 -3.18 -4.34
C ARG A 35 6.51 -3.74 -4.02
N CYS A 36 6.25 -3.96 -2.77
CA CYS A 36 4.95 -4.45 -2.34
C CYS A 36 4.72 -4.01 -0.91
N VAL A 37 3.48 -4.01 -0.49
CA VAL A 37 3.13 -3.67 0.89
C VAL A 37 2.05 -4.62 1.31
N PRO A 38 1.93 -4.91 2.60
CA PRO A 38 0.88 -5.80 3.08
C PRO A 38 -0.45 -5.06 3.12
N ILE A 39 -1.51 -5.80 2.85
CA ILE A 39 -2.87 -5.27 2.91
C ILE A 39 -3.47 -5.78 4.20
N LEU A 40 -4.01 -4.89 4.99
CA LEU A 40 -4.66 -5.26 6.23
C LEU A 40 -6.15 -5.02 6.09
N ASP A 41 -6.94 -5.64 6.96
CA ASP A 41 -8.37 -5.48 6.88
C ASP A 41 -8.71 -4.05 7.29
N GLU A 42 -9.98 -3.69 7.24
CA GLU A 42 -10.35 -2.32 7.54
C GLU A 42 -10.05 -1.91 8.96
N THR A 43 -9.86 -2.85 9.86
CA THR A 43 -9.50 -2.50 11.24
C THR A 43 -8.00 -2.32 11.37
N GLY A 44 -7.22 -2.75 10.37
CA GLY A 44 -5.78 -2.65 10.43
C GLY A 44 -5.12 -3.72 11.26
N GLN A 45 -5.85 -4.77 11.60
CA GLN A 45 -5.29 -5.82 12.43
C GLN A 45 -5.07 -7.15 11.75
N LEU A 46 -5.88 -7.51 10.77
CA LEU A 46 -5.71 -8.78 10.12
C LEU A 46 -4.99 -8.64 8.79
N PHE A 47 -4.01 -9.48 8.57
CA PHE A 47 -3.26 -9.46 7.33
C PHE A 47 -4.08 -10.16 6.25
N ARG A 48 -4.32 -9.48 5.15
CA ARG A 48 -5.14 -10.03 4.08
C ARG A 48 -4.31 -10.51 2.89
N GLY A 49 -3.09 -10.07 2.77
CA GLY A 49 -2.24 -10.44 1.65
C GLY A 49 -1.35 -9.28 1.28
N ASN A 50 -0.72 -9.36 0.13
CA ASN A 50 0.18 -8.30 -0.32
C ASN A 50 -0.28 -7.73 -1.64
N ILE A 51 0.04 -6.46 -1.86
CA ILE A 51 -0.25 -5.83 -3.13
C ILE A 51 1.09 -5.43 -3.71
N TYR A 52 1.31 -5.74 -4.98
CA TYR A 52 2.59 -5.50 -5.62
C TYR A 52 2.51 -4.37 -6.62
N LYS A 53 3.52 -3.49 -6.59
CA LYS A 53 3.55 -2.34 -7.47
C LYS A 53 3.49 -2.78 -8.93
N MET A 54 4.17 -3.86 -9.28
CA MET A 54 4.15 -4.33 -10.63
C MET A 54 2.76 -4.71 -11.10
N HIS A 55 1.95 -5.30 -10.23
CA HIS A 55 0.61 -5.70 -10.59
C HIS A 55 -0.27 -4.48 -10.83
N ILE A 56 -0.06 -3.42 -10.06
CA ILE A 56 -0.83 -2.20 -10.23
C ILE A 56 -0.44 -1.51 -11.54
N TYR A 57 0.85 -1.48 -11.84
CA TYR A 57 1.32 -0.85 -13.07
C TYR A 57 0.78 -1.63 -14.28
N ARG A 58 0.75 -2.95 -14.18
CA ARG A 58 0.23 -3.76 -15.26
C ARG A 58 -1.26 -3.49 -15.47
N HIS A 59 -1.99 -3.38 -14.38
CA HIS A 59 -3.42 -3.10 -14.45
C HIS A 59 -3.64 -1.73 -15.09
N LYS A 60 -2.85 -0.74 -14.68
CA LYS A 60 -2.99 0.61 -15.19
C LYS A 60 -2.63 0.65 -16.66
N SER A 61 -1.61 -0.08 -17.06
CA SER A 61 -1.15 -0.11 -18.43
C SER A 61 -2.19 -0.70 -19.36
N ARG A 62 -3.07 -1.55 -18.85
CA ARG A 62 -4.10 -2.12 -19.65
C ARG A 62 -5.32 -1.24 -19.70
N GLY A 63 -5.27 -0.07 -19.14
CA GLY A 63 -6.41 0.83 -19.06
C GLY A 63 -7.36 0.47 -17.93
N GLY A 64 -6.88 -0.26 -16.93
CA GLY A 64 -7.74 -0.70 -15.84
C GLY A 64 -8.17 0.46 -14.96
N ASP A 65 -9.28 0.25 -14.25
CA ASP A 65 -9.83 1.26 -13.39
C ASP A 65 -9.04 1.32 -12.11
N MET A 66 -8.45 2.47 -11.81
CA MET A 66 -7.63 2.64 -10.62
C MET A 66 -8.46 3.00 -9.38
N SER A 67 -9.76 3.16 -9.55
CA SER A 67 -10.60 3.43 -8.39
C SER A 67 -11.12 2.14 -7.78
N LEU A 68 -10.76 0.99 -8.33
CA LEU A 68 -11.15 -0.29 -7.77
C LEU A 68 -10.40 -0.53 -6.47
N PRO A 69 -10.94 -1.33 -5.57
CA PRO A 69 -10.26 -1.59 -4.30
C PRO A 69 -9.02 -2.44 -4.50
N VAL A 70 -8.08 -2.32 -3.60
CA VAL A 70 -6.83 -3.08 -3.68
C VAL A 70 -7.06 -4.57 -3.68
N THR A 71 -8.19 -5.03 -3.15
CA THR A 71 -8.47 -6.44 -3.10
C THR A 71 -8.63 -7.02 -4.51
N THR A 72 -8.84 -6.18 -5.53
CA THR A 72 -8.95 -6.63 -6.89
C THR A 72 -7.66 -7.30 -7.34
N LEU A 73 -6.51 -6.82 -6.88
CA LEU A 73 -5.23 -7.38 -7.27
C LEU A 73 -4.51 -8.05 -6.09
N LEU A 74 -5.21 -8.28 -5.01
CA LEU A 74 -4.61 -8.88 -3.84
C LEU A 74 -4.10 -10.28 -4.11
N LYS A 75 -2.96 -10.60 -3.59
CA LYS A 75 -2.38 -11.93 -3.77
C LYS A 75 -2.23 -12.68 -2.46
#